data_f2c4121f2c6f8387ca3baeae9c6186d8
#
_entry.id   f2c4121f2c6f8387ca3baeae9c6186d8
#
_cell.length_a   1.000
_cell.length_b   1.000
_cell.length_c   1.000
_cell.angle_alpha   90.00
_cell.angle_beta   90.00
_cell.angle_gamma   90.00
#
_symmetry.space_group_name_H-M   'P 1'
#
loop_
_entity.id
_entity.type
_entity.pdbx_description
1 polymer ?
#
loop_
_entity_poly.entity_id
_entity_poly.type
_entity_poly.pdbx_seq_one_letter_code
_entity_poly.pdbx_strand_id
1 'polypeptide(L)'
;TGYFYNSAGDPLADLKGTVASGIGAEDHTKFTLKQKGIKVGGSAQTTAALGLSAKVTKDLRVGLDYTHFANLYADYQLSSSNIIPGELNVVDPWKVPSGGQFDLNASYKFNIGKCNATLYGNVNNLLNYHYIVDAYDGGTGTWDSAYRVFYAFGRTYSLRLKINF
;
A
#
# COMPACT_ATOMS: atom_id res chain seq x y z
N THR A 1 11.45 17.70 12.89
CA THR A 1 11.24 18.75 13.91
C THR A 1 10.07 19.61 13.46
N GLY A 2 9.02 19.63 14.23
CA GLY A 2 7.87 20.52 14.06
C GLY A 2 7.87 21.61 15.13
N TYR A 3 7.18 22.69 14.84
CA TYR A 3 7.02 23.80 15.77
C TYR A 3 5.55 24.16 15.82
N PHE A 4 4.99 24.30 17.01
CA PHE A 4 3.72 24.96 17.23
C PHE A 4 4.00 26.43 17.62
N TYR A 5 3.16 27.33 17.12
CA TYR A 5 3.29 28.76 17.33
C TYR A 5 1.97 29.28 17.89
N ASN A 6 2.03 30.33 18.72
CA ASN A 6 0.84 31.03 19.16
C ASN A 6 0.20 31.86 18.02
N SER A 7 -0.94 32.42 18.25
CA SER A 7 -1.61 33.29 17.27
C SER A 7 -0.80 34.52 16.91
N ALA A 8 0.19 34.90 17.72
CA ALA A 8 1.15 36.00 17.46
C ALA A 8 2.38 35.54 16.67
N GLY A 9 2.50 34.21 16.41
CA GLY A 9 3.64 33.67 15.68
C GLY A 9 4.87 33.33 16.53
N ASP A 10 4.75 33.35 17.86
CA ASP A 10 5.86 32.99 18.75
C ASP A 10 5.91 31.48 18.99
N PRO A 11 7.10 30.86 18.96
CA PRO A 11 7.24 29.46 19.27
C PRO A 11 6.97 29.22 20.76
N LEU A 12 6.17 28.22 21.05
CA LEU A 12 5.83 27.87 22.41
C LEU A 12 6.90 26.99 23.05
N ALA A 13 7.21 27.28 24.29
CA ALA A 13 8.19 26.54 25.06
C ALA A 13 7.61 25.24 25.61
N ASP A 14 8.38 24.18 25.49
CA ASP A 14 8.24 22.84 26.10
C ASP A 14 6.86 22.31 26.51
N LEU A 15 6.28 21.46 25.67
CA LEU A 15 5.24 20.52 26.05
C LEU A 15 5.83 19.39 26.88
N LYS A 16 5.90 19.55 28.18
CA LYS A 16 5.96 18.44 29.11
C LYS A 16 4.53 18.04 29.45
N GLY A 17 4.01 17.07 28.73
CA GLY A 17 2.95 16.24 29.27
C GLY A 17 1.50 16.55 28.93
N THR A 18 1.15 17.39 27.96
CA THR A 18 -0.27 17.70 27.70
C THR A 18 -0.63 17.89 26.24
N VAL A 19 -0.28 16.94 25.40
CA VAL A 19 -0.76 16.94 23.98
C VAL A 19 -2.17 16.34 23.88
N ALA A 20 -2.68 15.71 24.93
CA ALA A 20 -3.91 14.94 24.87
C ALA A 20 -5.20 15.72 25.14
N SER A 21 -5.16 16.92 25.65
CA SER A 21 -6.37 17.70 25.93
C SER A 21 -6.35 19.04 25.24
N GLY A 22 -6.88 19.02 24.00
CA GLY A 22 -7.31 20.23 23.33
C GLY A 22 -6.29 21.36 23.37
N ILE A 23 -5.25 21.28 22.55
CA ILE A 23 -4.47 22.46 22.24
C ILE A 23 -5.44 23.40 21.54
N GLY A 24 -5.95 24.37 22.29
CA GLY A 24 -6.71 25.47 21.73
C GLY A 24 -5.80 26.21 20.73
N ALA A 25 -6.40 26.89 19.79
CA ALA A 25 -5.68 27.63 18.75
C ALA A 25 -4.71 28.72 19.30
N GLU A 26 -4.60 28.85 20.61
CA GLU A 26 -3.84 29.87 21.31
C GLU A 26 -2.56 29.38 22.00
N ASP A 27 -2.37 28.05 22.09
CA ASP A 27 -1.21 27.46 22.75
C ASP A 27 -0.35 26.64 21.76
N HIS A 28 0.70 27.20 21.30
CA HIS A 28 1.61 26.58 20.34
C HIS A 28 2.97 26.31 20.98
N THR A 29 3.40 25.11 21.06
CA THR A 29 4.65 24.73 21.69
C THR A 29 5.61 24.11 20.68
N LYS A 30 6.88 24.43 20.80
CA LYS A 30 7.93 23.75 20.05
C LYS A 30 8.06 22.32 20.56
N PHE A 31 7.91 21.33 19.68
CA PHE A 31 8.20 19.94 20.01
C PHE A 31 9.15 19.33 18.99
N THR A 32 9.94 18.38 19.45
CA THR A 32 10.82 17.60 18.60
C THR A 32 10.30 16.17 18.57
N LEU A 33 9.87 15.71 17.39
CA LEU A 33 9.49 14.35 17.17
C LEU A 33 10.71 13.53 16.74
N LYS A 34 10.96 12.46 17.44
CA LYS A 34 11.98 11.48 17.06
C LYS A 34 11.35 10.47 16.08
N GLN A 35 11.50 10.72 14.80
CA GLN A 35 10.98 9.88 13.72
C GLN A 35 12.03 8.93 13.14
N LYS A 36 13.23 8.89 13.72
CA LYS A 36 14.30 8.02 13.20
C LYS A 36 13.92 6.55 13.37
N GLY A 37 13.84 5.83 12.28
CA GLY A 37 13.54 4.40 12.27
C GLY A 37 12.06 4.04 12.14
N ILE A 38 11.17 5.03 12.14
CA ILE A 38 9.73 4.80 11.91
C ILE A 38 9.52 4.29 10.49
N LYS A 39 8.63 3.33 10.35
CA LYS A 39 8.28 2.74 9.06
C LYS A 39 7.43 3.68 8.24
N VAL A 40 7.70 3.73 6.95
CA VAL A 40 6.92 4.54 5.99
C VAL A 40 5.79 3.69 5.44
N GLY A 41 4.56 4.23 5.46
CA GLY A 41 3.37 3.62 4.89
C GLY A 41 3.22 3.82 3.38
N GLY A 42 2.09 3.38 2.85
CA GLY A 42 1.66 3.62 1.47
C GLY A 42 2.25 2.68 0.41
N SER A 43 3.32 1.94 0.71
CA SER A 43 3.88 0.95 -0.23
C SER A 43 4.58 -0.21 0.47
N ALA A 44 4.50 -1.39 -0.14
CA ALA A 44 5.20 -2.56 0.36
C ALA A 44 6.73 -2.37 0.22
N GLN A 45 7.45 -2.48 1.33
CA GLN A 45 8.91 -2.33 1.34
C GLN A 45 9.63 -3.59 0.84
N THR A 46 8.90 -4.68 0.67
CA THR A 46 9.42 -5.92 0.10
C THR A 46 8.44 -6.42 -0.96
N THR A 47 8.93 -6.58 -2.17
CA THR A 47 8.16 -7.18 -3.27
C THR A 47 9.01 -8.27 -3.90
N ALA A 48 8.42 -9.43 -4.13
CA ALA A 48 9.03 -10.53 -4.85
C ALA A 48 8.09 -10.98 -5.98
N ALA A 49 8.65 -11.26 -7.15
CA ALA A 49 7.89 -11.76 -8.28
C ALA A 49 8.58 -12.95 -8.92
N LEU A 50 7.79 -13.94 -9.32
CA LEU A 50 8.25 -15.13 -10.04
C LEU A 50 7.28 -15.39 -11.19
N GLY A 51 7.79 -15.52 -12.41
CA GLY A 51 7.00 -15.82 -13.60
C GLY A 51 7.51 -17.08 -14.31
N LEU A 52 6.57 -17.91 -14.74
CA LEU A 52 6.82 -19.08 -15.58
C LEU A 52 5.99 -18.99 -16.85
N SER A 53 6.58 -19.27 -17.99
CA SER A 53 5.84 -19.35 -19.24
C SER A 53 6.28 -20.54 -20.08
N ALA A 54 5.31 -21.18 -20.73
CA ALA A 54 5.55 -22.32 -21.59
C ALA A 54 4.83 -22.18 -22.93
N LYS A 55 5.43 -22.68 -23.98
CA LYS A 55 4.76 -22.96 -25.25
C LYS A 55 4.11 -24.32 -25.14
N VAL A 56 2.79 -24.35 -24.96
CA VAL A 56 2.03 -25.60 -24.87
C VAL A 56 1.89 -26.25 -26.24
N THR A 57 1.71 -25.42 -27.26
CA THR A 57 1.77 -25.81 -28.68
C THR A 57 2.57 -24.78 -29.48
N LYS A 58 2.72 -25.01 -30.79
CA LYS A 58 3.36 -24.02 -31.69
C LYS A 58 2.66 -22.64 -31.67
N ASP A 59 1.35 -22.65 -31.41
CA ASP A 59 0.51 -21.46 -31.50
C ASP A 59 0.01 -20.96 -30.11
N LEU A 60 0.04 -21.83 -29.07
CA LEU A 60 -0.42 -21.52 -27.73
C LEU A 60 0.75 -21.34 -26.76
N ARG A 61 0.80 -20.17 -26.14
CA ARG A 61 1.67 -19.89 -24.98
C ARG A 61 0.80 -19.61 -23.77
N VAL A 62 1.21 -20.13 -22.61
CA VAL A 62 0.59 -19.88 -21.31
C VAL A 62 1.67 -19.44 -20.34
N GLY A 63 1.35 -18.48 -19.50
CA GLY A 63 2.22 -17.98 -18.43
C GLY A 63 1.46 -17.89 -17.12
N LEU A 64 2.17 -18.12 -16.03
CA LEU A 64 1.69 -17.94 -14.68
C LEU A 64 2.72 -17.09 -13.93
N ASP A 65 2.25 -15.97 -13.40
CA ASP A 65 3.05 -15.03 -12.62
C ASP A 65 2.56 -15.03 -11.17
N TYR A 66 3.48 -15.01 -10.22
CA TYR A 66 3.19 -14.83 -8.81
C TYR A 66 3.89 -13.58 -8.31
N THR A 67 3.14 -12.70 -7.66
CA THR A 67 3.67 -11.51 -7.00
C THR A 67 3.36 -11.58 -5.51
N HIS A 68 4.36 -11.32 -4.68
CA HIS A 68 4.26 -11.29 -3.22
C HIS A 68 4.61 -9.90 -2.70
N PHE A 69 3.82 -9.41 -1.75
CA PHE A 69 4.01 -8.12 -1.07
C PHE A 69 4.14 -8.36 0.43
N ALA A 70 5.16 -7.76 1.02
CA ALA A 70 5.40 -7.85 2.46
C ALA A 70 5.96 -6.53 3.00
N ASN A 71 5.95 -6.40 4.33
CA ASN A 71 6.40 -5.20 5.01
C ASN A 71 5.70 -3.93 4.47
N LEU A 72 4.39 -4.03 4.25
CA LEU A 72 3.50 -2.91 4.04
C LEU A 72 3.11 -2.36 5.41
N TYR A 73 3.16 -1.06 5.57
CA TYR A 73 2.70 -0.36 6.76
C TYR A 73 1.59 0.59 6.38
N ALA A 74 0.67 0.83 7.31
CA ALA A 74 -0.38 1.81 7.14
C ALA A 74 0.21 3.21 6.96
N ASP A 75 -0.53 4.09 6.29
CA ASP A 75 -0.11 5.47 6.14
C ASP A 75 -0.04 6.14 7.51
N TYR A 76 1.12 6.73 7.74
CA TYR A 76 1.40 7.46 8.95
C TYR A 76 0.87 8.89 8.84
N GLN A 77 -0.06 9.21 9.74
CA GLN A 77 -0.52 10.59 9.91
C GLN A 77 -0.02 11.13 11.25
N LEU A 78 0.69 12.23 11.21
CA LEU A 78 1.09 12.94 12.43
C LEU A 78 -0.16 13.59 13.03
N SER A 79 -0.73 12.97 14.03
CA SER A 79 -1.84 13.50 14.81
C SER A 79 -1.51 13.48 16.29
N SER A 80 -2.26 14.22 17.09
CA SER A 80 -2.09 14.21 18.54
C SER A 80 -2.25 12.81 19.17
N SER A 81 -3.00 11.93 18.52
CA SER A 81 -3.20 10.54 18.95
C SER A 81 -1.98 9.63 18.74
N ASN A 82 -1.05 10.02 17.84
CA ASN A 82 0.19 9.29 17.60
C ASN A 82 1.32 9.69 18.57
N ILE A 83 1.07 10.64 19.45
CA ILE A 83 2.06 11.16 20.37
C ILE A 83 1.75 10.62 21.74
N ILE A 84 2.66 9.82 22.29
CA ILE A 84 2.54 9.32 23.66
C ILE A 84 2.89 10.45 24.62
N PRO A 85 1.98 10.86 25.52
CA PRO A 85 2.27 11.89 26.50
C PRO A 85 3.50 11.52 27.34
N GLY A 86 4.44 12.46 27.46
CA GLY A 86 5.63 12.31 28.30
C GLY A 86 6.89 11.83 27.60
N GLU A 87 6.80 11.14 26.47
CA GLU A 87 7.99 10.61 25.76
C GLU A 87 8.25 11.24 24.39
N LEU A 88 7.27 11.90 23.78
CA LEU A 88 7.34 12.43 22.41
C LEU A 88 7.87 11.41 21.38
N ASN A 89 7.65 10.14 21.66
CA ASN A 89 7.98 9.06 20.76
C ASN A 89 6.79 8.77 19.87
N VAL A 90 7.05 8.63 18.60
CA VAL A 90 6.03 8.25 17.62
C VAL A 90 6.00 6.73 17.53
N VAL A 91 4.81 6.17 17.57
CA VAL A 91 4.61 4.72 17.41
C VAL A 91 4.70 4.36 15.94
N ASP A 92 5.32 3.22 15.63
CA ASP A 92 5.32 2.67 14.28
C ASP A 92 3.88 2.46 13.80
N PRO A 93 3.57 2.79 12.54
CA PRO A 93 2.25 2.52 12.01
C PRO A 93 1.97 1.02 11.94
N TRP A 94 0.69 0.66 11.91
CA TRP A 94 0.27 -0.72 11.83
C TRP A 94 0.90 -1.44 10.65
N LYS A 95 1.52 -2.59 10.94
CA LYS A 95 2.07 -3.46 9.91
C LYS A 95 0.94 -4.30 9.31
N VAL A 96 0.63 -4.04 8.07
CA VAL A 96 -0.39 -4.75 7.30
C VAL A 96 0.05 -6.19 7.03
N PRO A 97 -0.85 -7.18 7.11
CA PRO A 97 -0.53 -8.55 6.73
C PRO A 97 0.02 -8.65 5.31
N SER A 98 1.00 -9.53 5.11
CA SER A 98 1.55 -9.79 3.78
C SER A 98 0.49 -10.38 2.86
N GLY A 99 0.59 -10.07 1.58
CA GLY A 99 -0.33 -10.55 0.55
C GLY A 99 0.40 -10.95 -0.73
N GLY A 100 -0.36 -11.44 -1.68
CA GLY A 100 0.15 -11.76 -2.99
C GLY A 100 -0.92 -12.33 -3.89
N GLN A 101 -0.62 -12.43 -5.18
CA GLN A 101 -1.57 -12.93 -6.16
C GLN A 101 -0.89 -13.76 -7.23
N PHE A 102 -1.67 -14.63 -7.83
CA PHE A 102 -1.32 -15.34 -9.06
C PHE A 102 -2.06 -14.73 -10.23
N ASP A 103 -1.32 -14.46 -11.31
CA ASP A 103 -1.86 -13.95 -12.56
C ASP A 103 -1.60 -14.98 -13.67
N LEU A 104 -2.66 -15.33 -14.40
CA LEU A 104 -2.58 -16.25 -15.53
C LEU A 104 -2.68 -15.45 -16.82
N ASN A 105 -1.77 -15.70 -17.75
CA ASN A 105 -1.80 -15.13 -19.09
C ASN A 105 -1.74 -16.22 -20.15
N ALA A 106 -2.43 -16.01 -21.26
CA ALA A 106 -2.39 -16.90 -22.40
C ALA A 106 -2.40 -16.11 -23.71
N SER A 107 -1.72 -16.62 -24.72
CA SER A 107 -1.80 -16.11 -26.08
C SER A 107 -1.92 -17.23 -27.09
N TYR A 108 -2.86 -17.07 -28.01
CA TYR A 108 -3.12 -18.03 -29.08
C TYR A 108 -3.03 -17.35 -30.44
N LYS A 109 -2.18 -17.91 -31.31
CA LYS A 109 -1.99 -17.46 -32.68
C LYS A 109 -2.85 -18.27 -33.64
N PHE A 110 -3.50 -17.61 -34.58
CA PHE A 110 -4.31 -18.26 -35.61
C PHE A 110 -4.43 -17.37 -36.84
N ASN A 111 -4.94 -17.91 -37.91
CA ASN A 111 -5.14 -17.14 -39.15
C ASN A 111 -6.63 -16.90 -39.39
N ILE A 112 -6.95 -15.68 -39.82
CA ILE A 112 -8.29 -15.30 -40.30
C ILE A 112 -8.15 -14.97 -41.77
N GLY A 113 -8.47 -15.91 -42.66
CA GLY A 113 -8.22 -15.76 -44.07
C GLY A 113 -6.71 -15.58 -44.35
N LYS A 114 -6.32 -14.42 -44.89
CA LYS A 114 -4.92 -14.06 -45.16
C LYS A 114 -4.23 -13.31 -43.99
N CYS A 115 -4.96 -12.95 -42.98
CA CYS A 115 -4.46 -12.15 -41.88
C CYS A 115 -3.98 -13.05 -40.72
N ASN A 116 -2.88 -12.67 -40.08
CA ASN A 116 -2.42 -13.32 -38.86
C ASN A 116 -3.09 -12.67 -37.65
N ALA A 117 -3.73 -13.47 -36.82
CA ALA A 117 -4.38 -13.01 -35.61
C ALA A 117 -3.73 -13.60 -34.35
N THR A 118 -3.76 -12.84 -33.28
CA THR A 118 -3.35 -13.31 -31.93
C THR A 118 -4.38 -12.88 -30.92
N LEU A 119 -4.93 -13.84 -30.21
CA LEU A 119 -5.82 -13.63 -29.08
C LEU A 119 -4.99 -13.69 -27.79
N TYR A 120 -5.12 -12.66 -26.96
CA TYR A 120 -4.52 -12.58 -25.62
C TYR A 120 -5.63 -12.63 -24.58
N GLY A 121 -5.47 -13.47 -23.58
CA GLY A 121 -6.34 -13.54 -22.42
C GLY A 121 -5.51 -13.41 -21.15
N ASN A 122 -5.98 -12.61 -20.18
CA ASN A 122 -5.37 -12.52 -18.87
C ASN A 122 -6.43 -12.66 -17.79
N VAL A 123 -6.05 -13.34 -16.71
CA VAL A 123 -6.83 -13.47 -15.48
C VAL A 123 -5.92 -12.99 -14.37
N ASN A 124 -6.18 -11.78 -13.84
CA ASN A 124 -5.44 -11.27 -12.69
C ASN A 124 -6.10 -11.77 -11.41
N ASN A 125 -5.30 -12.01 -10.39
CA ASN A 125 -5.72 -12.58 -9.12
C ASN A 125 -6.52 -13.88 -9.31
N LEU A 126 -5.90 -14.88 -9.93
CA LEU A 126 -6.49 -16.15 -10.33
C LEU A 126 -7.24 -16.86 -9.18
N LEU A 127 -6.74 -16.76 -7.96
CA LEU A 127 -7.32 -17.40 -6.78
C LEU A 127 -8.39 -16.54 -6.10
N ASN A 128 -8.65 -15.33 -6.61
CA ASN A 128 -9.58 -14.37 -6.02
C ASN A 128 -9.24 -14.06 -4.54
N TYR A 129 -7.95 -13.96 -4.23
CA TYR A 129 -7.49 -13.70 -2.87
C TYR A 129 -7.68 -12.22 -2.51
N HIS A 130 -8.25 -11.95 -1.34
CA HIS A 130 -8.45 -10.60 -0.83
C HIS A 130 -7.31 -10.27 0.13
N TYR A 131 -6.48 -9.32 -0.23
CA TYR A 131 -5.40 -8.81 0.61
C TYR A 131 -5.47 -7.28 0.69
N ILE A 132 -4.88 -6.73 1.73
CA ILE A 132 -4.90 -5.29 1.97
C ILE A 132 -3.76 -4.66 1.15
N VAL A 133 -4.09 -3.64 0.38
CA VAL A 133 -3.13 -2.88 -0.44
C VAL A 133 -2.74 -1.55 0.17
N ASP A 134 -3.60 -1.03 1.05
CA ASP A 134 -3.36 0.24 1.73
C ASP A 134 -4.23 0.31 2.99
N ALA A 135 -3.76 1.06 3.99
CA ALA A 135 -4.48 1.30 5.23
C ALA A 135 -4.08 2.62 5.86
N TYR A 136 -5.00 3.22 6.60
CA TYR A 136 -4.76 4.41 7.41
C TYR A 136 -4.83 4.04 8.89
N ASP A 137 -3.75 4.31 9.61
CA ASP A 137 -3.66 4.04 11.05
C ASP A 137 -4.09 5.26 11.86
N GLY A 138 -4.95 5.03 12.86
CA GLY A 138 -5.37 6.05 13.83
C GLY A 138 -4.32 6.39 14.88
N GLY A 139 -3.14 5.76 14.84
CA GLY A 139 -1.97 6.17 15.61
C GLY A 139 -1.52 5.27 16.74
N THR A 140 -2.08 4.08 16.90
CA THR A 140 -1.63 3.15 17.93
C THR A 140 -0.75 2.01 17.40
N GLY A 141 -0.54 1.92 16.09
CA GLY A 141 0.27 0.89 15.47
C GLY A 141 -0.37 -0.50 15.47
N THR A 142 -1.66 -0.59 15.75
CA THR A 142 -2.40 -1.85 15.85
C THR A 142 -3.57 -1.88 14.85
N TRP A 143 -4.04 -3.07 14.54
CA TRP A 143 -5.21 -3.26 13.70
C TRP A 143 -6.45 -2.50 14.22
N ASP A 144 -6.64 -2.42 15.52
CA ASP A 144 -7.81 -1.77 16.14
C ASP A 144 -7.82 -0.25 15.92
N SER A 145 -6.67 0.35 15.61
CA SER A 145 -6.55 1.77 15.29
C SER A 145 -6.74 2.07 13.80
N ALA A 146 -6.74 1.06 12.94
CA ALA A 146 -6.95 1.24 11.52
C ALA A 146 -8.40 1.67 11.25
N TYR A 147 -8.60 2.93 10.86
CA TYR A 147 -9.93 3.48 10.60
C TYR A 147 -10.33 3.37 9.14
N ARG A 148 -9.41 3.03 8.25
CA ARG A 148 -9.68 2.81 6.83
C ARG A 148 -8.72 1.77 6.28
N VAL A 149 -9.26 0.81 5.55
CA VAL A 149 -8.52 -0.29 4.94
C VAL A 149 -8.99 -0.46 3.50
N PHE A 150 -8.06 -0.57 2.57
CA PHE A 150 -8.34 -0.81 1.16
C PHE A 150 -7.87 -2.20 0.78
N TYR A 151 -8.76 -2.94 0.14
CA TYR A 151 -8.45 -4.27 -0.39
C TYR A 151 -8.06 -4.21 -1.86
N ALA A 152 -7.23 -5.13 -2.28
CA ALA A 152 -6.95 -5.37 -3.69
C ALA A 152 -8.25 -5.69 -4.44
N PHE A 153 -8.26 -5.39 -5.73
CA PHE A 153 -9.33 -5.87 -6.61
C PHE A 153 -9.36 -7.39 -6.58
N GLY A 154 -10.57 -7.95 -6.54
CA GLY A 154 -10.78 -9.37 -6.74
C GLY A 154 -10.31 -9.82 -8.13
N ARG A 155 -10.67 -11.02 -8.52
CA ARG A 155 -10.32 -11.56 -9.84
C ARG A 155 -10.86 -10.69 -10.97
N THR A 156 -9.97 -10.34 -11.90
CA THR A 156 -10.33 -9.57 -13.10
C THR A 156 -9.90 -10.31 -14.36
N TYR A 157 -10.60 -10.04 -15.46
CA TYR A 157 -10.36 -10.67 -16.75
C TYR A 157 -10.13 -9.62 -17.82
N SER A 158 -9.21 -9.89 -18.73
CA SER A 158 -9.08 -9.09 -19.93
C SER A 158 -8.87 -9.95 -21.16
N LEU A 159 -9.40 -9.50 -22.29
CA LEU A 159 -9.29 -10.16 -23.59
C LEU A 159 -8.90 -9.12 -24.65
N ARG A 160 -7.90 -9.44 -25.47
CA ARG A 160 -7.45 -8.58 -26.54
C ARG A 160 -7.20 -9.40 -27.80
N LEU A 161 -7.75 -8.94 -28.94
CA LEU A 161 -7.48 -9.49 -30.25
C LEU A 161 -6.56 -8.51 -31.01
N LYS A 162 -5.47 -9.03 -31.55
CA LYS A 162 -4.56 -8.33 -32.47
C LYS A 162 -4.63 -8.97 -33.85
N ILE A 163 -4.90 -8.21 -34.89
CA ILE A 163 -4.92 -8.65 -36.28
C ILE A 163 -3.83 -7.88 -37.02
N ASN A 164 -3.01 -8.62 -37.80
CA ASN A 164 -1.99 -8.05 -38.68
C ASN A 164 -2.42 -8.37 -40.13
N PHE A 165 -2.57 -7.35 -40.94
CA PHE A 165 -2.94 -7.40 -42.34
C PHE A 165 -1.74 -7.56 -43.25
#